data_19e0d56f9cb38455813fd0c0f3101881
#
_entry.id   19e0d56f9cb38455813fd0c0f3101881
#
_cell.length_a   1.000
_cell.length_b   1.000
_cell.length_c   1.000
_cell.angle_alpha   90.00
_cell.angle_beta   90.00
_cell.angle_gamma   90.00
#
_symmetry.space_group_name_H-M   'P 1'
#
loop_
_entity.id
_entity.type
_entity.pdbx_description
1 polymer ?
#
loop_
_entity_poly.entity_id
_entity_poly.type
_entity_poly.pdbx_seq_one_letter_code
_entity_poly.pdbx_strand_id
1 'polypeptide(L)'
;MRLPAVDHLVYAAPNLKQAADQLEARLGVRAAAGGKHLGWGTHNALLSLGTGAYLEIIAPDPGQGVPERPLPLGLAGLTQPRLVTWALKAPAIDGRVALARAAGYDPGDVLALSRALPDGSRLDWRLTPPPTVGDGIVPFLIEWETAPHPSETAPAGCTLTRLRAEHPQPKQLGPMLAALGVELRVDKRSSPTLIATLKTPRGRVELR
;
A
#
# COMPACT_ATOMS: atom_id res chain seq x y z
N MET A 1 16.77 -7.00 11.17
CA MET A 1 16.40 -5.71 10.56
C MET A 1 15.02 -5.33 11.05
N ARG A 2 14.87 -4.12 11.56
CA ARG A 2 13.59 -3.60 12.05
C ARG A 2 12.64 -3.39 10.85
N LEU A 3 11.33 -3.64 11.04
CA LEU A 3 10.35 -3.27 10.02
C LEU A 3 10.37 -1.75 9.80
N PRO A 4 10.32 -1.27 8.55
CA PRO A 4 10.07 0.13 8.29
C PRO A 4 8.70 0.55 8.86
N ALA A 5 8.45 1.84 8.98
CA ALA A 5 7.18 2.37 9.46
C ALA A 5 6.06 2.21 8.40
N VAL A 6 5.75 0.96 8.07
CA VAL A 6 4.70 0.63 7.11
C VAL A 6 3.36 1.12 7.62
N ASP A 7 2.65 1.89 6.79
CA ASP A 7 1.24 2.24 7.00
C ASP A 7 0.35 1.15 6.39
N HIS A 8 0.50 0.91 5.09
CA HIS A 8 -0.19 -0.20 4.45
C HIS A 8 0.59 -0.77 3.27
N LEU A 9 0.27 -2.00 2.94
CA LEU A 9 0.70 -2.68 1.73
C LEU A 9 -0.45 -2.62 0.72
N VAL A 10 -0.14 -2.37 -0.55
CA VAL A 10 -1.15 -2.33 -1.62
C VAL A 10 -1.04 -3.60 -2.46
N TYR A 11 -2.08 -4.43 -2.37
CA TYR A 11 -2.24 -5.66 -3.13
C TYR A 11 -3.26 -5.43 -4.24
N ALA A 12 -2.78 -5.18 -5.44
CA ALA A 12 -3.61 -4.92 -6.59
C ALA A 12 -4.11 -6.21 -7.23
N ALA A 13 -5.34 -6.19 -7.71
CA ALA A 13 -5.98 -7.35 -8.33
C ALA A 13 -6.91 -6.93 -9.49
N PRO A 14 -7.10 -7.80 -10.50
CA PRO A 14 -8.08 -7.56 -11.56
C PRO A 14 -9.54 -7.59 -11.06
N ASN A 15 -9.81 -8.35 -9.99
CA ASN A 15 -11.14 -8.52 -9.40
C ASN A 15 -11.03 -8.58 -7.87
N LEU A 16 -11.70 -7.64 -7.20
CA LEU A 16 -11.62 -7.50 -5.74
C LEU A 16 -12.15 -8.72 -5.00
N LYS A 17 -13.34 -9.20 -5.39
CA LYS A 17 -13.97 -10.34 -4.73
C LYS A 17 -13.11 -11.60 -4.84
N GLN A 18 -12.62 -11.90 -6.03
CA GLN A 18 -11.78 -13.07 -6.27
C GLN A 18 -10.48 -13.00 -5.47
N ALA A 19 -9.84 -11.83 -5.43
CA ALA A 19 -8.61 -11.64 -4.65
C ALA A 19 -8.85 -11.76 -3.15
N ALA A 20 -9.95 -11.20 -2.63
CA ALA A 20 -10.33 -11.32 -1.23
C ALA A 20 -10.59 -12.79 -0.84
N ASP A 21 -11.33 -13.55 -1.67
CA ASP A 21 -11.60 -14.98 -1.44
C ASP A 21 -10.31 -15.82 -1.45
N GLN A 22 -9.39 -15.55 -2.39
CA GLN A 22 -8.09 -16.22 -2.47
C GLN A 22 -7.20 -15.90 -1.27
N LEU A 23 -7.17 -14.65 -0.83
CA LEU A 23 -6.41 -14.25 0.35
C LEU A 23 -7.01 -14.83 1.62
N GLU A 24 -8.33 -14.87 1.78
CA GLU A 24 -9.00 -15.53 2.91
C GLU A 24 -8.60 -17.02 2.99
N ALA A 25 -8.62 -17.73 1.87
CA ALA A 25 -8.19 -19.13 1.82
C ALA A 25 -6.72 -19.31 2.24
N ARG A 26 -5.84 -18.37 1.88
CA ARG A 26 -4.41 -18.41 2.21
C ARG A 26 -4.09 -17.95 3.63
N LEU A 27 -4.76 -16.91 4.10
CA LEU A 27 -4.45 -16.22 5.36
C LEU A 27 -5.30 -16.73 6.53
N GLY A 28 -6.51 -17.24 6.25
CA GLY A 28 -7.49 -17.65 7.27
C GLY A 28 -8.25 -16.49 7.90
N VAL A 29 -8.19 -15.30 7.30
CA VAL A 29 -8.92 -14.10 7.73
C VAL A 29 -9.52 -13.44 6.49
N ARG A 30 -10.82 -13.11 6.56
CA ARG A 30 -11.53 -12.39 5.51
C ARG A 30 -11.28 -10.89 5.62
N ALA A 31 -10.90 -10.25 4.53
CA ALA A 31 -10.83 -8.80 4.44
C ALA A 31 -12.26 -8.20 4.45
N ALA A 32 -12.45 -7.09 5.16
CA ALA A 32 -13.70 -6.33 5.13
C ALA A 32 -13.73 -5.38 3.94
N ALA A 33 -14.93 -5.09 3.43
CA ALA A 33 -15.10 -4.04 2.43
C ALA A 33 -14.60 -2.71 2.99
N GLY A 34 -13.79 -2.03 2.21
CA GLY A 34 -13.29 -0.70 2.53
C GLY A 34 -14.18 0.39 1.96
N GLY A 35 -13.87 0.88 0.77
CA GLY A 35 -14.67 1.92 0.13
C GLY A 35 -14.44 2.02 -1.37
N LYS A 36 -15.14 2.98 -1.97
CA LYS A 36 -14.97 3.37 -3.37
C LYS A 36 -14.10 4.61 -3.45
N HIS A 37 -13.15 4.60 -4.36
CA HIS A 37 -12.35 5.77 -4.68
C HIS A 37 -13.01 6.48 -5.87
N LEU A 38 -13.95 7.39 -5.56
CA LEU A 38 -14.72 8.10 -6.57
C LEU A 38 -13.80 8.91 -7.49
N GLY A 39 -14.06 8.85 -8.80
CA GLY A 39 -13.22 9.49 -9.82
C GLY A 39 -11.91 8.78 -10.14
N TRP A 40 -11.53 7.75 -9.36
CA TRP A 40 -10.36 6.91 -9.62
C TRP A 40 -10.72 5.55 -10.22
N GLY A 41 -12.02 5.20 -10.24
CA GLY A 41 -12.51 3.95 -10.82
C GLY A 41 -12.08 2.70 -10.06
N THR A 42 -11.78 2.82 -8.76
CA THR A 42 -11.32 1.71 -7.93
C THR A 42 -12.13 1.56 -6.66
N HIS A 43 -12.10 0.37 -6.09
CA HIS A 43 -12.61 0.04 -4.77
C HIS A 43 -11.65 -0.89 -4.05
N ASN A 44 -11.79 -1.02 -2.72
CA ASN A 44 -10.87 -1.80 -1.92
C ASN A 44 -11.55 -2.66 -0.85
N ALA A 45 -10.78 -3.60 -0.31
CA ALA A 45 -11.05 -4.32 0.92
C ALA A 45 -9.81 -4.28 1.82
N LEU A 46 -10.01 -4.28 3.13
CA LEU A 46 -8.96 -4.02 4.12
C LEU A 46 -8.82 -5.19 5.10
N LEU A 47 -7.58 -5.46 5.48
CA LEU A 47 -7.22 -6.46 6.49
C LEU A 47 -6.12 -5.89 7.38
N SER A 48 -6.30 -5.91 8.71
CA SER A 48 -5.28 -5.45 9.66
C SER A 48 -4.04 -6.35 9.62
N LEU A 49 -2.87 -5.74 9.61
CA LEU A 49 -1.58 -6.42 9.72
C LEU A 49 -0.91 -6.18 11.09
N GLY A 50 -1.72 -5.78 12.08
CA GLY A 50 -1.27 -5.46 13.44
C GLY A 50 -0.61 -4.08 13.54
N THR A 51 -0.46 -3.59 14.76
CA THR A 51 0.29 -2.36 15.15
C THR A 51 0.27 -1.20 14.16
N GLY A 52 -0.95 -0.77 13.78
CA GLY A 52 -1.12 0.39 12.92
C GLY A 52 -0.74 0.15 11.46
N ALA A 53 -0.68 -1.09 10.98
CA ALA A 53 -0.49 -1.41 9.58
C ALA A 53 -1.68 -2.22 9.03
N TYR A 54 -1.96 -2.10 7.71
CA TYR A 54 -3.00 -2.90 7.07
C TYR A 54 -2.61 -3.32 5.65
N LEU A 55 -3.34 -4.30 5.12
CA LEU A 55 -3.31 -4.70 3.72
C LEU A 55 -4.52 -4.07 3.03
N GLU A 56 -4.27 -3.29 2.01
CA GLU A 56 -5.27 -2.81 1.08
C GLU A 56 -5.30 -3.73 -0.13
N ILE A 57 -6.42 -4.39 -0.37
CA ILE A 57 -6.69 -5.13 -1.61
C ILE A 57 -7.46 -4.17 -2.51
N ILE A 58 -6.88 -3.75 -3.63
CA ILE A 58 -7.47 -2.76 -4.54
C ILE A 58 -7.72 -3.36 -5.93
N ALA A 59 -8.85 -3.01 -6.52
CA ALA A 59 -9.21 -3.45 -7.86
C ALA A 59 -10.03 -2.38 -8.60
N PRO A 60 -10.18 -2.49 -9.93
CA PRO A 60 -11.16 -1.69 -10.67
C PRO A 60 -12.57 -1.90 -10.11
N ASP A 61 -13.34 -0.81 -9.96
CA ASP A 61 -14.74 -0.86 -9.54
C ASP A 61 -15.67 -0.81 -10.76
N PRO A 62 -16.27 -1.94 -11.16
CA PRO A 62 -17.16 -1.98 -12.33
C PRO A 62 -18.41 -1.11 -12.15
N GLY A 63 -18.73 -0.73 -10.94
CA GLY A 63 -19.88 0.13 -10.63
C GLY A 63 -19.66 1.63 -10.84
N GLN A 64 -18.42 2.06 -11.16
CA GLN A 64 -18.11 3.48 -11.38
C GLN A 64 -18.08 3.90 -12.86
N GLY A 65 -18.26 2.96 -13.80
CA GLY A 65 -18.11 3.22 -15.23
C GLY A 65 -16.63 3.35 -15.64
N VAL A 66 -16.40 3.90 -16.84
CA VAL A 66 -15.05 4.13 -17.35
C VAL A 66 -14.49 5.40 -16.68
N PRO A 67 -13.39 5.34 -15.95
CA PRO A 67 -12.82 6.53 -15.33
C PRO A 67 -12.24 7.47 -16.40
N GLU A 68 -12.33 8.78 -16.17
CA GLU A 68 -11.75 9.81 -17.05
C GLU A 68 -10.22 9.76 -17.11
N ARG A 69 -9.61 9.12 -16.12
CA ARG A 69 -8.15 8.96 -15.98
C ARG A 69 -7.77 7.48 -16.07
N PRO A 70 -6.55 7.16 -16.52
CA PRO A 70 -6.06 5.78 -16.44
C PRO A 70 -6.16 5.24 -15.01
N LEU A 71 -6.55 3.98 -14.88
CA LEU A 71 -6.57 3.31 -13.58
C LEU A 71 -5.17 3.38 -12.93
N PRO A 72 -5.08 3.72 -11.64
CA PRO A 72 -3.81 3.84 -10.95
C PRO A 72 -3.13 2.47 -10.79
N LEU A 73 -1.85 2.49 -10.36
CA LEU A 73 -1.10 1.31 -9.93
C LEU A 73 -0.97 0.20 -10.98
N GLY A 74 -1.11 0.55 -12.26
CA GLY A 74 -1.02 -0.42 -13.36
C GLY A 74 -2.20 -1.41 -13.42
N LEU A 75 -3.32 -1.11 -12.77
CA LEU A 75 -4.49 -1.99 -12.70
C LEU A 75 -5.06 -2.35 -14.08
N ALA A 76 -4.99 -1.45 -15.06
CA ALA A 76 -5.52 -1.70 -16.41
C ALA A 76 -4.85 -2.90 -17.13
N GLY A 77 -3.58 -3.16 -16.83
CA GLY A 77 -2.81 -4.27 -17.44
C GLY A 77 -2.58 -5.46 -16.51
N LEU A 78 -3.16 -5.43 -15.31
CA LEU A 78 -2.90 -6.45 -14.32
C LEU A 78 -3.71 -7.74 -14.61
N THR A 79 -3.00 -8.85 -14.81
CA THR A 79 -3.61 -10.16 -15.09
C THR A 79 -3.64 -11.08 -13.86
N GLN A 80 -2.77 -10.84 -12.88
CA GLN A 80 -2.66 -11.63 -11.65
C GLN A 80 -2.53 -10.70 -10.44
N PRO A 81 -3.15 -11.03 -9.30
CA PRO A 81 -3.02 -10.25 -8.08
C PRO A 81 -1.57 -10.25 -7.56
N ARG A 82 -1.09 -9.08 -7.10
CA ARG A 82 0.26 -8.95 -6.52
C ARG A 82 0.40 -7.71 -5.63
N LEU A 83 1.44 -7.69 -4.81
CA LEU A 83 1.90 -6.45 -4.18
C LEU A 83 2.46 -5.51 -5.25
N VAL A 84 1.92 -4.29 -5.33
CA VAL A 84 2.34 -3.29 -6.33
C VAL A 84 3.07 -2.11 -5.73
N THR A 85 2.81 -1.77 -4.47
CA THR A 85 3.48 -0.70 -3.73
C THR A 85 3.14 -0.77 -2.24
N TRP A 86 3.61 0.20 -1.47
CA TRP A 86 3.32 0.34 -0.05
C TRP A 86 3.44 1.79 0.39
N ALA A 87 2.74 2.13 1.47
CA ALA A 87 2.76 3.45 2.08
C ALA A 87 3.66 3.46 3.31
N LEU A 88 4.43 4.52 3.46
CA LEU A 88 5.23 4.83 4.64
C LEU A 88 4.48 5.85 5.50
N LYS A 89 4.34 5.57 6.79
CA LYS A 89 3.83 6.55 7.76
C LYS A 89 4.71 7.79 7.79
N ALA A 90 4.10 8.94 7.57
CA ALA A 90 4.81 10.21 7.48
C ALA A 90 4.11 11.30 8.31
N PRO A 91 4.14 11.22 9.64
CA PRO A 91 3.65 12.33 10.46
C PRO A 91 4.41 13.60 10.10
N ALA A 92 3.70 14.73 10.02
CA ALA A 92 4.18 16.00 9.48
C ALA A 92 4.71 15.86 8.03
N ILE A 93 3.86 15.33 7.15
CA ILE A 93 4.21 14.91 5.79
C ILE A 93 4.96 15.97 4.98
N ASP A 94 4.59 17.26 5.12
CA ASP A 94 5.28 18.36 4.41
C ASP A 94 6.76 18.43 4.80
N GLY A 95 7.07 18.28 6.08
CA GLY A 95 8.45 18.24 6.57
C GLY A 95 9.20 17.01 6.06
N ARG A 96 8.53 15.86 5.96
CA ARG A 96 9.12 14.63 5.40
C ARG A 96 9.44 14.80 3.91
N VAL A 97 8.54 15.40 3.14
CA VAL A 97 8.76 15.74 1.73
C VAL A 97 9.93 16.72 1.57
N ALA A 98 9.98 17.77 2.37
CA ALA A 98 11.08 18.74 2.32
C ALA A 98 12.44 18.08 2.62
N LEU A 99 12.52 17.22 3.62
CA LEU A 99 13.74 16.46 3.95
C LEU A 99 14.16 15.50 2.82
N ALA A 100 13.21 14.81 2.20
CA ALA A 100 13.50 13.92 1.07
C ALA A 100 14.04 14.69 -0.14
N ARG A 101 13.41 15.84 -0.45
CA ARG A 101 13.89 16.76 -1.52
C ARG A 101 15.29 17.28 -1.24
N ALA A 102 15.57 17.71 0.00
CA ALA A 102 16.91 18.15 0.40
C ALA A 102 17.96 17.02 0.30
N ALA A 103 17.55 15.75 0.46
CA ALA A 103 18.39 14.58 0.27
C ALA A 103 18.46 14.10 -1.20
N GLY A 104 17.89 14.82 -2.16
CA GLY A 104 17.98 14.55 -3.59
C GLY A 104 16.91 13.60 -4.15
N TYR A 105 15.84 13.35 -3.40
CA TYR A 105 14.68 12.58 -3.87
C TYR A 105 13.38 13.36 -3.72
N ASP A 106 12.65 13.54 -4.83
CA ASP A 106 11.32 14.15 -4.80
C ASP A 106 10.22 13.09 -4.76
N PRO A 107 9.51 12.93 -3.63
CA PRO A 107 8.39 11.99 -3.51
C PRO A 107 7.09 12.50 -4.16
N GLY A 108 7.09 13.68 -4.77
CA GLY A 108 5.92 14.35 -5.33
C GLY A 108 5.23 15.31 -4.34
N ASP A 109 4.21 16.00 -4.84
CA ASP A 109 3.45 16.95 -4.04
C ASP A 109 2.43 16.25 -3.16
N VAL A 110 2.19 16.85 -1.99
CA VAL A 110 1.21 16.33 -1.02
C VAL A 110 -0.20 16.64 -1.50
N LEU A 111 -1.03 15.63 -1.57
CA LEU A 111 -2.44 15.70 -1.92
C LEU A 111 -3.29 15.44 -0.68
N ALA A 112 -4.28 16.30 -0.42
CA ALA A 112 -5.31 16.06 0.58
C ALA A 112 -6.47 15.27 -0.04
N LEU A 113 -6.86 14.20 0.59
CA LEU A 113 -7.91 13.30 0.13
C LEU A 113 -8.88 13.01 1.26
N SER A 114 -10.11 12.66 0.92
CA SER A 114 -11.12 12.28 1.91
C SER A 114 -12.07 11.24 1.37
N ARG A 115 -12.72 10.53 2.30
CA ARG A 115 -13.75 9.54 1.99
C ARG A 115 -14.85 9.57 3.05
N ALA A 116 -16.12 9.56 2.63
CA ALA A 116 -17.21 9.33 3.55
C ALA A 116 -17.23 7.86 4.03
N LEU A 117 -17.54 7.67 5.31
CA LEU A 117 -17.76 6.35 5.91
C LEU A 117 -19.26 6.04 5.94
N PRO A 118 -19.67 4.76 6.07
CA PRO A 118 -21.07 4.36 6.10
C PRO A 118 -21.90 4.99 7.24
N ASP A 119 -21.25 5.38 8.32
CA ASP A 119 -21.88 6.05 9.48
C ASP A 119 -22.05 7.56 9.30
N GLY A 120 -21.68 8.10 8.12
CA GLY A 120 -21.74 9.53 7.80
C GLY A 120 -20.54 10.34 8.25
N SER A 121 -19.61 9.76 8.99
CA SER A 121 -18.32 10.39 9.29
C SER A 121 -17.40 10.44 8.07
N ARG A 122 -16.31 11.20 8.18
CA ARG A 122 -15.34 11.38 7.10
C ARG A 122 -13.96 10.93 7.55
N LEU A 123 -13.29 10.22 6.69
CA LEU A 123 -11.89 9.85 6.85
C LEU A 123 -11.07 10.77 5.95
N ASP A 124 -10.14 11.52 6.55
CA ASP A 124 -9.27 12.47 5.86
C ASP A 124 -7.81 12.04 6.00
N TRP A 125 -7.06 12.16 4.90
CA TRP A 125 -5.63 11.86 4.88
C TRP A 125 -4.91 12.71 3.85
N ARG A 126 -3.60 12.79 4.01
CA ARG A 126 -2.68 13.44 3.07
C ARG A 126 -1.66 12.42 2.58
N LEU A 127 -1.34 12.42 1.31
CA LEU A 127 -0.36 11.49 0.74
C LEU A 127 0.44 12.12 -0.41
N THR A 128 1.61 11.57 -0.70
CA THR A 128 2.27 11.79 -1.99
C THR A 128 1.78 10.73 -2.98
N PRO A 129 1.73 11.04 -4.30
CA PRO A 129 1.38 10.03 -5.30
C PRO A 129 2.33 8.81 -5.21
N PRO A 130 1.84 7.58 -5.48
CA PRO A 130 2.74 6.45 -5.65
C PRO A 130 3.81 6.77 -6.69
N PRO A 131 5.11 6.54 -6.37
CA PRO A 131 6.20 6.88 -7.29
C PRO A 131 6.09 6.13 -8.61
N THR A 132 6.38 6.81 -9.71
CA THR A 132 6.50 6.19 -11.05
C THR A 132 7.86 5.50 -11.25
N VAL A 133 8.78 5.65 -10.30
CA VAL A 133 10.11 5.07 -10.29
C VAL A 133 10.25 4.04 -9.18
N GLY A 134 11.19 3.09 -9.35
CA GLY A 134 11.47 2.09 -8.30
C GLY A 134 10.46 0.94 -8.23
N ASP A 135 9.62 0.78 -9.27
CA ASP A 135 8.77 -0.40 -9.51
C ASP A 135 7.92 -0.82 -8.29
N GLY A 136 7.40 0.17 -7.55
CA GLY A 136 6.61 -0.02 -6.34
C GLY A 136 7.38 -0.39 -5.07
N ILE A 137 8.72 -0.49 -5.14
CA ILE A 137 9.58 -0.79 -3.99
C ILE A 137 9.84 0.47 -3.15
N VAL A 138 9.96 1.62 -3.80
CA VAL A 138 10.03 2.91 -3.11
C VAL A 138 8.61 3.30 -2.68
N PRO A 139 8.37 3.57 -1.37
CA PRO A 139 7.03 3.86 -0.89
C PRO A 139 6.58 5.29 -1.24
N PHE A 140 5.28 5.48 -1.24
CA PHE A 140 4.69 6.80 -1.09
C PHE A 140 4.50 7.14 0.41
N LEU A 141 4.33 8.42 0.70
CA LEU A 141 4.13 8.92 2.06
C LEU A 141 2.64 9.08 2.34
N ILE A 142 2.21 8.80 3.57
CA ILE A 142 0.84 9.05 4.02
C ILE A 142 0.80 9.56 5.46
N GLU A 143 -0.10 10.51 5.71
CA GLU A 143 -0.46 11.04 7.01
C GLU A 143 -1.98 11.01 7.17
N TRP A 144 -2.47 10.40 8.24
CA TRP A 144 -3.90 10.39 8.58
C TRP A 144 -4.23 11.59 9.44
N GLU A 145 -5.25 12.34 9.04
CA GLU A 145 -5.72 13.53 9.78
C GLU A 145 -6.90 13.21 10.69
N THR A 146 -7.58 12.09 10.47
CA THR A 146 -8.70 11.61 11.27
C THR A 146 -8.46 10.21 11.85
N ALA A 147 -9.12 9.90 12.95
CA ALA A 147 -9.13 8.60 13.60
C ALA A 147 -10.55 7.96 13.47
N PRO A 148 -10.68 6.65 13.57
CA PRO A 148 -9.60 5.68 13.80
C PRO A 148 -8.80 5.36 12.53
N HIS A 149 -7.53 4.93 12.72
CA HIS A 149 -6.71 4.44 11.61
C HIS A 149 -7.31 3.15 11.02
N PRO A 150 -7.27 2.94 9.67
CA PRO A 150 -7.93 1.76 9.06
C PRO A 150 -7.51 0.41 9.62
N SER A 151 -6.30 0.27 10.13
CA SER A 151 -5.85 -0.97 10.79
C SER A 151 -6.58 -1.29 12.11
N GLU A 152 -7.23 -0.31 12.73
CA GLU A 152 -7.96 -0.48 13.99
C GLU A 152 -9.37 -1.03 13.77
N THR A 153 -9.95 -0.73 12.60
CA THR A 153 -11.31 -1.13 12.24
C THR A 153 -11.35 -2.34 11.29
N ALA A 154 -10.25 -2.59 10.57
CA ALA A 154 -10.14 -3.74 9.68
C ALA A 154 -10.03 -5.07 10.46
N PRO A 155 -10.53 -6.20 9.91
CA PRO A 155 -10.43 -7.51 10.54
C PRO A 155 -9.00 -7.85 10.93
N ALA A 156 -8.78 -8.25 12.19
CA ALA A 156 -7.50 -8.63 12.74
C ALA A 156 -7.24 -10.15 12.57
N GLY A 157 -6.00 -10.57 12.84
CA GLY A 157 -5.59 -11.98 12.80
C GLY A 157 -4.31 -12.22 12.00
N CYS A 158 -3.88 -11.22 11.21
CA CYS A 158 -2.60 -11.25 10.51
C CYS A 158 -1.63 -10.23 11.12
N THR A 159 -0.33 -10.50 11.01
CA THR A 159 0.72 -9.56 11.46
C THR A 159 1.83 -9.52 10.42
N LEU A 160 2.22 -8.33 9.98
CA LEU A 160 3.39 -8.14 9.13
C LEU A 160 4.66 -8.37 9.96
N THR A 161 5.45 -9.36 9.61
CA THR A 161 6.68 -9.73 10.34
C THR A 161 7.95 -9.34 9.59
N ARG A 162 7.86 -9.21 8.25
CA ARG A 162 9.00 -8.82 7.41
C ARG A 162 8.53 -8.19 6.11
N LEU A 163 9.25 -7.15 5.69
CA LEU A 163 9.16 -6.58 4.34
C LEU A 163 10.54 -6.59 3.72
N ARG A 164 10.65 -7.04 2.47
CA ARG A 164 11.87 -7.04 1.66
C ARG A 164 11.50 -6.88 0.20
N ALA A 165 12.49 -6.64 -0.63
CA ALA A 165 12.28 -6.53 -2.07
C ALA A 165 13.37 -7.24 -2.87
N GLU A 166 13.07 -7.46 -4.13
CA GLU A 166 13.97 -7.93 -5.16
C GLU A 166 13.96 -6.94 -6.32
N HIS A 167 15.12 -6.64 -6.92
CA HIS A 167 15.19 -5.69 -8.03
C HIS A 167 16.41 -5.96 -8.91
N PRO A 168 16.35 -5.73 -10.26
CA PRO A 168 17.51 -5.89 -11.14
C PRO A 168 18.67 -4.96 -10.79
N GLN A 169 18.35 -3.76 -10.32
CA GLN A 169 19.30 -2.69 -10.04
C GLN A 169 19.11 -2.13 -8.61
N PRO A 170 19.35 -2.92 -7.54
CA PRO A 170 19.04 -2.51 -6.17
C PRO A 170 19.80 -1.26 -5.73
N LYS A 171 20.99 -1.00 -6.28
CA LYS A 171 21.80 0.19 -5.97
C LYS A 171 21.13 1.50 -6.38
N GLN A 172 20.23 1.50 -7.36
CA GLN A 172 19.50 2.69 -7.80
C GLN A 172 18.39 3.07 -6.79
N LEU A 173 17.85 2.11 -6.04
CA LEU A 173 16.81 2.35 -5.05
C LEU A 173 17.37 2.88 -3.73
N GLY A 174 18.63 2.58 -3.42
CA GLY A 174 19.26 2.93 -2.16
C GLY A 174 19.16 4.42 -1.79
N PRO A 175 19.56 5.35 -2.69
CA PRO A 175 19.45 6.79 -2.41
C PRO A 175 18.02 7.25 -2.13
N MET A 176 17.02 6.76 -2.87
CA MET A 176 15.61 7.12 -2.69
C MET A 176 15.06 6.61 -1.35
N LEU A 177 15.35 5.35 -1.02
CA LEU A 177 14.96 4.75 0.27
C LEU A 177 15.65 5.48 1.43
N ALA A 178 16.94 5.81 1.31
CA ALA A 178 17.68 6.55 2.32
C ALA A 178 17.11 7.97 2.54
N ALA A 179 16.76 8.68 1.46
CA ALA A 179 16.15 10.01 1.53
C ALA A 179 14.79 10.00 2.26
N LEU A 180 14.07 8.88 2.18
CA LEU A 180 12.82 8.66 2.93
C LEU A 180 13.06 8.12 4.35
N GLY A 181 14.32 7.86 4.75
CA GLY A 181 14.66 7.27 6.04
C GLY A 181 14.23 5.79 6.16
N VAL A 182 14.21 5.07 5.04
CA VAL A 182 13.73 3.69 4.95
C VAL A 182 14.91 2.72 4.87
N GLU A 183 14.98 1.79 5.82
CA GLU A 183 15.85 0.62 5.75
C GLU A 183 15.06 -0.55 5.18
N LEU A 184 15.25 -0.87 3.91
CA LEU A 184 14.64 -2.00 3.23
C LEU A 184 15.72 -2.89 2.61
N ARG A 185 15.67 -4.20 2.88
CA ARG A 185 16.53 -5.15 2.19
C ARG A 185 16.04 -5.32 0.75
N VAL A 186 16.90 -5.00 -0.22
CA VAL A 186 16.65 -5.21 -1.65
C VAL A 186 17.72 -6.15 -2.20
N ASP A 187 17.31 -7.36 -2.54
CA ASP A 187 18.19 -8.38 -3.12
C ASP A 187 18.23 -8.23 -4.65
N LYS A 188 19.39 -8.48 -5.27
CA LYS A 188 19.51 -8.46 -6.74
C LYS A 188 18.80 -9.68 -7.34
N ARG A 189 17.81 -9.46 -8.20
CA ARG A 189 17.07 -10.46 -8.98
C ARG A 189 16.69 -9.89 -10.34
N SER A 190 16.22 -10.76 -11.24
CA SER A 190 15.85 -10.38 -12.62
C SER A 190 14.60 -9.53 -12.74
N SER A 191 13.70 -9.59 -11.76
CA SER A 191 12.42 -8.88 -11.80
C SER A 191 12.14 -8.14 -10.48
N PRO A 192 11.58 -6.92 -10.55
CA PRO A 192 11.15 -6.19 -9.37
C PRO A 192 10.05 -6.96 -8.63
N THR A 193 10.19 -7.10 -7.31
CA THR A 193 9.19 -7.80 -6.49
C THR A 193 9.22 -7.26 -5.07
N LEU A 194 8.09 -6.78 -4.58
CA LEU A 194 7.89 -6.49 -3.17
C LEU A 194 7.42 -7.77 -2.46
N ILE A 195 7.98 -8.09 -1.30
CA ILE A 195 7.72 -9.35 -0.61
C ILE A 195 7.44 -9.08 0.86
N ALA A 196 6.21 -9.39 1.27
CA ALA A 196 5.75 -9.27 2.65
C ALA A 196 5.59 -10.65 3.28
N THR A 197 6.18 -10.86 4.45
CA THR A 197 5.96 -12.07 5.25
C THR A 197 4.97 -11.77 6.35
N LEU A 198 3.90 -12.52 6.39
CA LEU A 198 2.82 -12.42 7.37
C LEU A 198 2.81 -13.63 8.29
N LYS A 199 2.56 -13.39 9.58
CA LYS A 199 2.08 -14.41 10.53
C LYS A 199 0.55 -14.39 10.47
N THR A 200 -0.06 -15.53 10.24
CA THR A 200 -1.51 -15.66 10.03
C THR A 200 -2.07 -16.87 10.78
N PRO A 201 -3.39 -17.02 10.92
CA PRO A 201 -4.02 -18.25 11.44
C PRO A 201 -3.63 -19.53 10.69
N ARG A 202 -3.25 -19.39 9.42
CA ARG A 202 -2.78 -20.51 8.59
C ARG A 202 -1.27 -20.70 8.58
N GLY A 203 -0.58 -20.05 9.52
CA GLY A 203 0.86 -20.10 9.63
C GLY A 203 1.56 -18.92 8.94
N ARG A 204 2.79 -19.12 8.50
CA ARG A 204 3.59 -18.09 7.84
C ARG A 204 3.29 -18.07 6.33
N VAL A 205 2.90 -16.92 5.82
CA VAL A 205 2.56 -16.70 4.40
C VAL A 205 3.41 -15.57 3.83
N GLU A 206 3.93 -15.75 2.62
CA GLU A 206 4.53 -14.66 1.84
C GLU A 206 3.52 -14.18 0.78
N LEU A 207 3.34 -12.85 0.71
CA LEU A 207 2.68 -12.16 -0.40
C LEU A 207 3.75 -11.52 -1.30
N ARG A 208 3.46 -11.56 -2.58
CA ARG A 208 4.33 -10.98 -3.61
C ARG A 208 3.53 -10.14 -4.58
#